data_ddc8501aeef7c99f574ff68cc174594d
#
_entry.id   ddc8501aeef7c99f574ff68cc174594d
#
_cell.length_a   1.000
_cell.length_b   1.000
_cell.length_c   1.000
_cell.angle_alpha   90.00
_cell.angle_beta   90.00
_cell.angle_gamma   90.00
#
_symmetry.space_group_name_H-M   'P 1'
#
loop_
_entity.id
_entity.type
_entity.pdbx_description
1 polymer ?
#
loop_
_entity_poly.entity_id
_entity_poly.type
_entity_poly.pdbx_seq_one_letter_code
_entity_poly.pdbx_strand_id
1 'polypeptide(L)'
;MNVVDTSGWVEYFLNSHRADLFALAIEQRDQLLVPVIALYEVHKILSRQMPPEAVEKFLDVMRLGRVLDLTDKRAIAASTASRLHGLAMADAAMYSMAQEFKATFWTQDVDYKALAGVKFFAKD
;
A
#
# COMPACT_ATOMS: atom_id res chain seq x y z
N MET A 1 -6.90 11.44 -3.78
CA MET A 1 -6.58 10.49 -2.70
C MET A 1 -5.46 9.56 -3.13
N ASN A 2 -4.76 8.99 -2.18
CA ASN A 2 -3.56 8.20 -2.44
C ASN A 2 -3.60 6.87 -1.68
N VAL A 3 -3.10 5.81 -2.33
CA VAL A 3 -2.81 4.53 -1.70
C VAL A 3 -1.33 4.25 -1.94
N VAL A 4 -0.61 3.84 -0.90
CA VAL A 4 0.81 3.51 -1.00
C VAL A 4 0.96 1.99 -0.91
N ASP A 5 1.68 1.41 -1.87
CA ASP A 5 1.98 -0.02 -1.86
C ASP A 5 2.85 -0.39 -0.66
N THR A 6 2.79 -1.64 -0.24
CA THR A 6 3.53 -2.15 0.91
C THR A 6 5.01 -1.79 0.89
N SER A 7 5.67 -1.96 -0.27
CA SER A 7 7.10 -1.64 -0.38
C SER A 7 7.38 -0.17 -0.13
N GLY A 8 6.48 0.72 -0.52
CA GLY A 8 6.63 2.15 -0.25
C GLY A 8 6.55 2.46 1.23
N TRP A 9 5.64 1.83 1.95
CA TRP A 9 5.56 1.95 3.40
C TRP A 9 6.85 1.49 4.08
N VAL A 10 7.39 0.35 3.65
CA VAL A 10 8.63 -0.19 4.23
C VAL A 10 9.81 0.73 3.95
N GLU A 11 9.94 1.25 2.72
CA GLU A 11 10.99 2.23 2.42
C GLU A 11 10.89 3.45 3.33
N TYR A 12 9.68 3.95 3.53
CA TYR A 12 9.45 5.12 4.37
C TYR A 12 9.82 4.84 5.82
N PHE A 13 9.35 3.73 6.40
CA PHE A 13 9.59 3.40 7.80
C PHE A 13 11.06 3.08 8.10
N LEU A 14 11.76 2.48 7.15
CA LEU A 14 13.19 2.18 7.31
C LEU A 14 14.09 3.36 6.94
N ASN A 15 13.48 4.49 6.57
CA ASN A 15 14.18 5.71 6.19
C ASN A 15 15.28 5.46 5.15
N SER A 16 14.94 4.65 4.14
CA SER A 16 15.84 4.33 3.04
C SER A 16 16.06 5.55 2.14
N HIS A 17 17.00 5.43 1.20
CA HIS A 17 17.21 6.50 0.21
C HIS A 17 15.99 6.72 -0.71
N ARG A 18 15.01 5.81 -0.68
CA ARG A 18 13.78 5.93 -1.45
C ARG A 18 12.58 6.42 -0.63
N ALA A 19 12.77 6.65 0.67
CA ALA A 19 11.69 7.08 1.57
C ALA A 19 10.98 8.33 1.06
N ASP A 20 11.74 9.31 0.55
CA ASP A 20 11.19 10.58 0.09
C ASP A 20 10.23 10.44 -1.09
N LEU A 21 10.36 9.38 -1.89
CA LEU A 21 9.46 9.14 -3.01
C LEU A 21 8.02 8.92 -2.54
N PHE A 22 7.84 8.35 -1.37
CA PHE A 22 6.54 7.99 -0.82
C PHE A 22 6.05 8.95 0.26
N ALA A 23 6.95 9.78 0.81
CA ALA A 23 6.65 10.68 1.92
C ALA A 23 5.49 11.63 1.59
N LEU A 24 5.46 12.17 0.38
CA LEU A 24 4.42 13.11 -0.02
C LEU A 24 3.02 12.50 0.12
N ALA A 25 2.84 11.27 -0.35
CA ALA A 25 1.55 10.60 -0.24
C ALA A 25 1.22 10.25 1.22
N ILE A 26 2.21 9.72 1.95
CA ILE A 26 2.01 9.26 3.33
C ILE A 26 1.70 10.42 4.27
N GLU A 27 2.34 11.56 4.08
CA GLU A 27 2.22 12.70 4.99
C GLU A 27 1.00 13.58 4.71
N GLN A 28 0.34 13.39 3.57
CA GLN A 28 -0.96 13.99 3.28
C GLN A 28 -2.07 13.09 3.85
N ARG A 29 -2.18 13.04 5.16
CA ARG A 29 -3.00 12.06 5.89
C ARG A 29 -4.48 12.13 5.58
N ASP A 30 -5.01 13.32 5.30
CA ASP A 30 -6.42 13.52 4.94
C ASP A 30 -6.74 13.01 3.53
N GLN A 31 -5.73 12.74 2.71
CA GLN A 31 -5.86 12.17 1.37
C GLN A 31 -5.36 10.72 1.30
N LEU A 32 -4.98 10.13 2.43
CA LEU A 32 -4.34 8.82 2.47
C LEU A 32 -5.35 7.73 2.81
N LEU A 33 -5.47 6.75 1.91
CA LEU A 33 -6.26 5.54 2.13
C LEU A 33 -5.29 4.39 2.41
N VAL A 34 -5.63 3.58 3.41
CA VAL A 34 -4.78 2.47 3.85
C VAL A 34 -5.60 1.19 3.81
N PRO A 35 -5.52 0.40 2.72
CA PRO A 35 -6.16 -0.92 2.72
C PRO A 35 -5.67 -1.76 3.89
N VAL A 36 -6.59 -2.41 4.58
CA VAL A 36 -6.25 -3.20 5.77
C VAL A 36 -5.18 -4.26 5.47
N ILE A 37 -5.15 -4.78 4.24
CA ILE A 37 -4.15 -5.76 3.84
C ILE A 37 -2.72 -5.18 3.87
N ALA A 38 -2.57 -3.86 3.70
CA ALA A 38 -1.27 -3.22 3.82
C ALA A 38 -0.74 -3.29 5.26
N LEU A 39 -1.63 -3.14 6.25
CA LEU A 39 -1.25 -3.32 7.67
C LEU A 39 -0.71 -4.74 7.91
N TYR A 40 -1.40 -5.74 7.36
CA TYR A 40 -0.96 -7.13 7.47
C TYR A 40 0.44 -7.32 6.89
N GLU A 41 0.67 -6.83 5.68
CA GLU A 41 1.95 -7.03 4.99
C GLU A 41 3.09 -6.28 5.66
N VAL A 42 2.86 -5.03 6.03
CA VAL A 42 3.88 -4.22 6.73
C VAL A 42 4.23 -4.85 8.06
N HIS A 43 3.22 -5.27 8.84
CA HIS A 43 3.44 -5.95 10.10
C HIS A 43 4.32 -7.20 9.90
N LYS A 44 3.98 -8.02 8.91
CA LYS A 44 4.71 -9.26 8.63
C LYS A 44 6.18 -8.99 8.29
N ILE A 45 6.44 -7.98 7.44
CA ILE A 45 7.80 -7.65 7.01
C ILE A 45 8.61 -7.06 8.17
N LEU A 46 8.07 -6.06 8.87
CA LEU A 46 8.81 -5.38 9.95
C LEU A 46 9.03 -6.29 11.15
N SER A 47 8.12 -7.22 11.43
CA SER A 47 8.26 -8.14 12.55
C SER A 47 9.46 -9.08 12.43
N ARG A 48 10.04 -9.21 11.24
CA ARG A 48 11.26 -9.98 11.04
C ARG A 48 12.50 -9.24 11.50
N GLN A 49 12.42 -7.91 11.67
CA GLN A 49 13.58 -7.05 11.87
C GLN A 49 13.55 -6.30 13.20
N MET A 50 12.40 -6.21 13.85
CA MET A 50 12.27 -5.37 15.04
C MET A 50 11.25 -5.95 16.03
N PRO A 51 11.32 -5.53 17.30
CA PRO A 51 10.42 -6.04 18.33
C PRO A 51 8.99 -5.53 18.16
N PRO A 52 7.99 -6.22 18.76
CA PRO A 52 6.57 -5.88 18.61
C PRO A 52 6.24 -4.42 18.95
N GLU A 53 6.89 -3.84 19.95
CA GLU A 53 6.63 -2.46 20.37
C GLU A 53 7.01 -1.46 19.28
N ALA A 54 8.11 -1.70 18.57
CA ALA A 54 8.55 -0.85 17.48
C ALA A 54 7.63 -0.98 16.27
N VAL A 55 7.23 -2.21 15.95
CA VAL A 55 6.30 -2.47 14.83
C VAL A 55 4.98 -1.75 15.08
N GLU A 56 4.44 -1.85 16.30
CA GLU A 56 3.14 -1.24 16.62
C GLU A 56 3.18 0.28 16.43
N LYS A 57 4.29 0.94 16.75
CA LYS A 57 4.43 2.38 16.52
C LYS A 57 4.30 2.74 15.05
N PHE A 58 4.89 1.93 14.17
CA PHE A 58 4.77 2.16 12.72
C PHE A 58 3.34 1.91 12.22
N LEU A 59 2.68 0.87 12.74
CA LEU A 59 1.29 0.63 12.38
C LEU A 59 0.38 1.78 12.81
N ASP A 60 0.66 2.39 13.96
CA ASP A 60 -0.08 3.57 14.41
C ASP A 60 0.06 4.74 13.43
N VAL A 61 1.22 4.90 12.83
CA VAL A 61 1.39 5.91 11.77
C VAL A 61 0.50 5.60 10.58
N MET A 62 0.41 4.34 10.15
CA MET A 62 -0.49 3.94 9.07
C MET A 62 -1.95 4.24 9.39
N ARG A 63 -2.35 4.03 10.65
CA ARG A 63 -3.73 4.27 11.12
C ARG A 63 -4.12 5.75 11.14
N LEU A 64 -3.17 6.67 10.96
CA LEU A 64 -3.49 8.09 10.82
C LEU A 64 -4.16 8.41 9.49
N GLY A 65 -3.99 7.56 8.48
CA GLY A 65 -4.79 7.61 7.27
C GLY A 65 -6.15 6.93 7.49
N ARG A 66 -6.94 6.85 6.42
CA ARG A 66 -8.23 6.15 6.48
C ARG A 66 -8.02 4.67 6.17
N VAL A 67 -8.17 3.82 7.17
CA VAL A 67 -8.06 2.36 6.97
C VAL A 67 -9.33 1.84 6.29
N LEU A 68 -9.15 1.08 5.23
CA LEU A 68 -10.24 0.47 4.45
C LEU A 68 -10.30 -1.02 4.72
N ASP A 69 -11.46 -1.49 5.21
CA ASP A 69 -11.68 -2.92 5.46
C ASP A 69 -11.76 -3.71 4.16
N LEU A 70 -11.32 -4.96 4.19
CA LEU A 70 -11.51 -5.89 3.09
C LEU A 70 -12.87 -6.56 3.26
N THR A 71 -13.91 -5.92 2.72
CA THR A 71 -15.27 -6.44 2.76
C THR A 71 -15.43 -7.57 1.72
N ASP A 72 -16.58 -8.28 1.77
CA ASP A 72 -16.88 -9.30 0.76
C ASP A 72 -16.89 -8.71 -0.65
N LYS A 73 -17.48 -7.54 -0.84
CA LYS A 73 -17.51 -6.87 -2.15
C LYS A 73 -16.11 -6.52 -2.62
N ARG A 74 -15.26 -6.01 -1.72
CA ARG A 74 -13.89 -5.66 -2.06
C ARG A 74 -13.04 -6.90 -2.35
N ALA A 75 -13.32 -8.01 -1.66
CA ALA A 75 -12.66 -9.29 -1.95
C ALA A 75 -12.99 -9.79 -3.37
N ILE A 76 -14.24 -9.69 -3.78
CA ILE A 76 -14.65 -10.08 -5.12
C ILE A 76 -14.02 -9.16 -6.17
N ALA A 77 -14.01 -7.85 -5.92
CA ALA A 77 -13.35 -6.89 -6.82
C ALA A 77 -11.86 -7.20 -6.95
N ALA A 78 -11.21 -7.57 -5.85
CA ALA A 78 -9.80 -7.97 -5.86
C ALA A 78 -9.57 -9.22 -6.69
N SER A 79 -10.47 -10.21 -6.60
CA SER A 79 -10.42 -11.43 -7.42
C SER A 79 -10.48 -11.10 -8.92
N THR A 80 -11.38 -10.20 -9.28
CA THR A 80 -11.50 -9.74 -10.67
C THR A 80 -10.22 -9.05 -11.14
N ALA A 81 -9.67 -8.15 -10.32
CA ALA A 81 -8.43 -7.45 -10.64
C ALA A 81 -7.25 -8.43 -10.76
N SER A 82 -7.20 -9.44 -9.91
CA SER A 82 -6.16 -10.47 -9.96
C SER A 82 -6.17 -11.21 -11.29
N ARG A 83 -7.35 -11.64 -11.74
CA ARG A 83 -7.48 -12.33 -13.03
C ARG A 83 -7.16 -11.42 -14.21
N LEU A 84 -7.66 -10.19 -14.16
CA LEU A 84 -7.52 -9.25 -15.28
C LEU A 84 -6.06 -8.79 -15.46
N HIS A 85 -5.35 -8.56 -14.37
CA HIS A 85 -4.00 -7.97 -14.41
C HIS A 85 -2.88 -8.95 -14.02
N GLY A 86 -3.21 -10.17 -13.66
CA GLY A 86 -2.21 -11.15 -13.25
C GLY A 86 -1.53 -10.82 -11.92
N LEU A 87 -2.21 -10.12 -11.02
CA LEU A 87 -1.68 -9.73 -9.74
C LEU A 87 -1.92 -10.80 -8.66
N ALA A 88 -0.98 -10.94 -7.73
CA ALA A 88 -1.18 -11.77 -6.55
C ALA A 88 -2.30 -11.19 -5.67
N MET A 89 -2.86 -12.01 -4.77
CA MET A 89 -4.04 -11.65 -3.99
C MET A 89 -3.92 -10.33 -3.25
N ALA A 90 -2.86 -10.13 -2.48
CA ALA A 90 -2.70 -8.90 -1.69
C ALA A 90 -2.52 -7.68 -2.59
N ASP A 91 -1.73 -7.82 -3.65
CA ASP A 91 -1.50 -6.76 -4.62
C ASP A 91 -2.78 -6.36 -5.33
N ALA A 92 -3.57 -7.35 -5.74
CA ALA A 92 -4.86 -7.11 -6.41
C ALA A 92 -5.83 -6.41 -5.46
N ALA A 93 -5.86 -6.80 -4.19
CA ALA A 93 -6.74 -6.17 -3.20
C ALA A 93 -6.40 -4.69 -3.03
N MET A 94 -5.12 -4.36 -2.86
CA MET A 94 -4.70 -2.97 -2.68
C MET A 94 -5.00 -2.14 -3.92
N TYR A 95 -4.69 -2.66 -5.09
CA TYR A 95 -4.91 -1.94 -6.34
C TYR A 95 -6.40 -1.72 -6.61
N SER A 96 -7.24 -2.74 -6.43
CA SER A 96 -8.68 -2.60 -6.67
C SER A 96 -9.33 -1.62 -5.70
N MET A 97 -8.86 -1.56 -4.44
CA MET A 97 -9.36 -0.57 -3.49
C MET A 97 -8.96 0.85 -3.89
N ALA A 98 -7.74 1.03 -4.42
CA ALA A 98 -7.34 2.33 -4.96
C ALA A 98 -8.27 2.75 -6.11
N GLN A 99 -8.59 1.84 -7.01
CA GLN A 99 -9.49 2.11 -8.13
C GLN A 99 -10.91 2.45 -7.68
N GLU A 100 -11.41 1.78 -6.66
CA GLU A 100 -12.75 2.04 -6.11
C GLU A 100 -12.91 3.52 -5.72
N PHE A 101 -11.88 4.11 -5.15
CA PHE A 101 -11.89 5.49 -4.69
C PHE A 101 -11.28 6.46 -5.71
N LYS A 102 -10.91 5.97 -6.89
CA LYS A 102 -10.19 6.75 -7.92
C LYS A 102 -8.93 7.40 -7.35
N ALA A 103 -8.27 6.70 -6.44
CA ALA A 103 -7.04 7.15 -5.81
C ALA A 103 -5.84 6.83 -6.69
N THR A 104 -4.77 7.61 -6.54
CA THR A 104 -3.49 7.30 -7.16
C THR A 104 -2.80 6.21 -6.35
N PHE A 105 -2.32 5.17 -7.04
CA PHE A 105 -1.60 4.06 -6.41
C PHE A 105 -0.10 4.26 -6.59
N TRP A 106 0.62 4.48 -5.48
CA TRP A 106 2.04 4.81 -5.46
C TRP A 106 2.85 3.53 -5.23
N THR A 107 3.71 3.17 -6.18
CA THR A 107 4.45 1.91 -6.12
C THR A 107 5.80 1.99 -6.83
N GLN A 108 6.70 1.09 -6.45
CA GLN A 108 7.96 0.84 -7.16
C GLN A 108 7.99 -0.58 -7.74
N ASP A 109 6.88 -1.31 -7.66
CA ASP A 109 6.78 -2.68 -8.18
C ASP A 109 6.40 -2.63 -9.66
N VAL A 110 7.23 -3.24 -10.49
CA VAL A 110 7.07 -3.24 -11.95
C VAL A 110 5.77 -3.91 -12.39
N ASP A 111 5.19 -4.79 -11.57
CA ASP A 111 3.94 -5.48 -11.91
C ASP A 111 2.78 -4.51 -12.09
N TYR A 112 2.84 -3.32 -11.50
CA TYR A 112 1.79 -2.30 -11.63
C TYR A 112 2.10 -1.23 -12.67
N LYS A 113 3.30 -1.25 -13.27
CA LYS A 113 3.81 -0.13 -14.07
C LYS A 113 2.85 0.33 -15.17
N ALA A 114 2.20 -0.61 -15.85
CA ALA A 114 1.34 -0.30 -16.99
C ALA A 114 -0.14 -0.11 -16.62
N LEU A 115 -0.48 -0.20 -15.34
CA LEU A 115 -1.87 -0.16 -14.90
C LEU A 115 -2.36 1.28 -14.72
N ALA A 116 -3.66 1.49 -14.97
CA ALA A 116 -4.27 2.81 -14.84
C ALA A 116 -4.22 3.31 -13.38
N GLY A 117 -4.00 4.61 -13.20
CA GLY A 117 -4.02 5.24 -11.88
C GLY A 117 -2.77 5.02 -11.05
N VAL A 118 -1.70 4.50 -11.65
CA VAL A 118 -0.46 4.17 -10.94
C VAL A 118 0.57 5.29 -11.10
N LYS A 119 1.18 5.68 -9.99
CA LYS A 119 2.39 6.51 -9.96
C LYS A 119 3.56 5.58 -9.65
N PHE A 120 4.32 5.26 -10.68
CA PHE A 120 5.40 4.28 -10.63
C PHE A 120 6.76 4.93 -10.50
N PHE A 121 7.59 4.42 -9.58
CA PHE A 121 8.97 4.85 -9.40
C PHE A 121 9.91 3.69 -9.75
N ALA A 122 10.62 3.80 -10.86
CA ALA A 122 11.57 2.77 -11.25
C ALA A 122 12.68 2.65 -10.21
N LYS A 123 13.10 1.41 -9.94
CA LYS A 123 14.27 1.17 -9.09
C LYS A 123 15.55 1.36 -9.88
N ASP A 124 16.57 1.81 -9.18
CA ASP A 124 17.90 2.04 -9.77
C ASP A 124 18.59 0.75 -10.19
#